data_98ce2cdde715298dc3b6f0bf4e14199b
#
_entry.id   98ce2cdde715298dc3b6f0bf4e14199b
#
_cell.length_a   1.000
_cell.length_b   1.000
_cell.length_c   1.000
_cell.angle_alpha   90.00
_cell.angle_beta   90.00
_cell.angle_gamma   90.00
#
_symmetry.space_group_name_H-M   'P 1'
#
loop_
_entity.id
_entity.type
_entity.pdbx_description
1 polymer ?
#
loop_
_entity_poly.entity_id
_entity_poly.type
_entity_poly.pdbx_seq_one_letter_code
_entity_poly.pdbx_strand_id
1 'polypeptide(L)'
;MVLSCENRENHNEKDYYIEWDNTSLVCISDEGGYPRLIRLNDDSLLAVFENRRGDVVIKKSYDDGLTWNNLIASFEAFNFIDANTGEETRVNIANPEIIQLRDGDLLLAVNLRPRKEGVYPYSIALKRSRDNGFTWSDADILFQAADIFSNGCWEPSFLQLPDGTLHIYFANEYPYQESDEQEISVLTSTDNGFTWDIEPKTVSFRKGHRDGMPVGVHDGESIYVVIEDNVSGQFKPWIVSSSINDSWENPVLFDSSYRYTTLRENLPDTVYAGAPYMIRTNNGVYLISYQTTENRSSNWELSTMEVVISDKPYDFRNPTQPFDVPVNKEAKWNSLSDLGNNRVAAIASTNFSSEKIGVWMIKGEIVSK
;
A
#
# COMPACT_ATOMS: atom_id res chain seq x y z
N MET A 1 -27.19 -37.47 -29.54
CA MET A 1 -26.15 -36.50 -29.95
C MET A 1 -26.85 -35.17 -30.06
N VAL A 2 -26.88 -34.41 -28.98
CA VAL A 2 -27.43 -33.03 -28.90
C VAL A 2 -26.30 -32.18 -28.39
N LEU A 3 -25.74 -31.37 -29.30
CA LEU A 3 -24.77 -30.32 -28.97
C LEU A 3 -25.53 -29.19 -28.31
N SER A 4 -25.31 -28.99 -27.01
CA SER A 4 -25.70 -27.76 -26.33
C SER A 4 -24.68 -26.70 -26.71
N CYS A 5 -25.07 -25.76 -27.54
CA CYS A 5 -24.38 -24.48 -27.66
C CYS A 5 -24.56 -23.73 -26.34
N GLU A 6 -23.54 -23.66 -25.50
CA GLU A 6 -23.48 -22.68 -24.45
C GLU A 6 -23.41 -21.30 -25.09
N ASN A 7 -24.47 -20.52 -24.89
CA ASN A 7 -24.48 -19.09 -25.15
C ASN A 7 -23.41 -18.44 -24.25
N ARG A 8 -22.24 -18.16 -24.80
CA ARG A 8 -21.36 -17.14 -24.23
C ARG A 8 -22.10 -15.82 -24.38
N GLU A 9 -22.70 -15.37 -23.31
CA GLU A 9 -23.12 -13.96 -23.22
C GLU A 9 -21.88 -13.12 -23.49
N ASN A 10 -21.88 -12.41 -24.61
CA ASN A 10 -20.95 -11.34 -24.89
C ASN A 10 -21.25 -10.21 -23.87
N HIS A 11 -20.71 -10.31 -22.68
CA HIS A 11 -20.52 -9.10 -21.86
C HIS A 11 -19.58 -8.20 -22.67
N ASN A 12 -20.12 -7.11 -23.19
CA ASN A 12 -19.31 -6.03 -23.74
C ASN A 12 -18.35 -5.60 -22.64
N GLU A 13 -17.10 -6.05 -22.72
CA GLU A 13 -16.05 -5.69 -21.79
C GLU A 13 -15.86 -4.17 -21.93
N LYS A 14 -16.15 -3.44 -20.84
CA LYS A 14 -15.96 -1.99 -20.84
C LYS A 14 -14.45 -1.71 -20.82
N ASP A 15 -14.01 -0.90 -21.75
CA ASP A 15 -12.61 -0.49 -21.82
C ASP A 15 -12.45 0.83 -21.07
N TYR A 16 -11.76 0.77 -19.91
CA TYR A 16 -11.54 1.91 -19.06
C TYR A 16 -10.14 2.50 -19.28
N TYR A 17 -10.03 3.82 -19.12
CA TYR A 17 -8.81 4.60 -19.22
C TYR A 17 -8.75 5.62 -18.10
N ILE A 18 -7.56 6.16 -17.82
CA ILE A 18 -7.39 7.28 -16.90
C ILE A 18 -6.84 8.45 -17.70
N GLU A 19 -7.52 9.59 -17.62
CA GLU A 19 -7.06 10.87 -18.14
C GLU A 19 -6.53 11.72 -16.98
N TRP A 20 -5.20 11.92 -16.94
CA TRP A 20 -4.54 12.71 -15.89
C TRP A 20 -4.64 14.20 -16.21
N ASP A 21 -5.06 14.99 -15.23
CA ASP A 21 -5.15 16.45 -15.33
C ASP A 21 -3.85 17.09 -14.86
N ASN A 22 -2.95 17.42 -15.78
CA ASN A 22 -1.67 18.08 -15.49
C ASN A 22 -1.83 19.44 -14.81
N THR A 23 -3.00 20.09 -14.89
CA THR A 23 -3.25 21.35 -14.19
C THR A 23 -3.51 21.14 -12.70
N SER A 24 -3.82 19.92 -12.29
CA SER A 24 -4.02 19.50 -10.90
C SER A 24 -2.74 19.08 -10.17
N LEU A 25 -1.59 19.06 -10.88
CA LEU A 25 -0.31 18.64 -10.31
C LEU A 25 0.13 19.60 -9.21
N VAL A 26 0.31 19.07 -7.98
CA VAL A 26 0.64 19.88 -6.80
C VAL A 26 1.72 19.23 -5.94
N CYS A 27 2.64 20.06 -5.43
CA CYS A 27 3.60 19.68 -4.40
C CYS A 27 2.93 19.78 -3.03
N ILE A 28 2.72 18.65 -2.39
CA ILE A 28 2.19 18.57 -1.01
C ILE A 28 3.29 18.95 -0.02
N SER A 29 4.52 18.46 -0.25
CA SER A 29 5.70 18.74 0.56
C SER A 29 6.96 18.69 -0.29
N ASP A 30 7.89 19.61 -0.05
CA ASP A 30 9.20 19.67 -0.72
C ASP A 30 10.19 18.64 -0.17
N GLU A 31 9.80 17.86 0.84
CA GLU A 31 10.51 16.71 1.36
C GLU A 31 9.51 15.64 1.82
N GLY A 32 9.94 14.40 1.82
CA GLY A 32 9.16 13.29 2.36
C GLY A 32 9.17 12.06 1.48
N GLY A 33 8.74 10.94 2.05
CA GLY A 33 8.71 9.63 1.43
C GLY A 33 7.49 8.81 1.81
N TYR A 34 7.23 7.76 1.05
CA TYR A 34 6.18 6.78 1.32
C TYR A 34 4.79 7.40 1.59
N PRO A 35 4.27 8.25 0.69
CA PRO A 35 3.02 8.94 0.94
C PRO A 35 1.80 8.05 0.79
N ARG A 36 0.77 8.34 1.61
CA ARG A 36 -0.60 7.83 1.47
C ARG A 36 -1.57 8.99 1.48
N LEU A 37 -2.65 8.85 0.74
CA LEU A 37 -3.68 9.86 0.59
C LEU A 37 -5.06 9.23 0.79
N ILE A 38 -5.88 9.84 1.65
CA ILE A 38 -7.29 9.47 1.78
C ILE A 38 -8.18 10.70 1.69
N ARG A 39 -9.42 10.51 1.20
CA ARG A 39 -10.51 11.46 1.33
C ARG A 39 -11.30 11.12 2.58
N LEU A 40 -11.50 12.09 3.44
CA LEU A 40 -12.26 11.93 4.67
C LEU A 40 -13.77 12.13 4.43
N ASN A 41 -14.59 11.69 5.39
CA ASN A 41 -16.04 11.83 5.35
C ASN A 41 -16.52 13.29 5.32
N ASP A 42 -15.68 14.25 5.70
CA ASP A 42 -15.93 15.70 5.61
C ASP A 42 -15.47 16.31 4.27
N ASP A 43 -15.16 15.48 3.29
CA ASP A 43 -14.62 15.83 1.97
C ASP A 43 -13.22 16.43 1.96
N SER A 44 -12.57 16.61 3.10
CA SER A 44 -11.17 17.01 3.13
C SER A 44 -10.24 15.89 2.67
N LEU A 45 -9.06 16.24 2.16
CA LEU A 45 -7.99 15.29 1.86
C LEU A 45 -6.97 15.28 2.99
N LEU A 46 -6.49 14.08 3.33
CA LEU A 46 -5.44 13.88 4.30
C LEU A 46 -4.30 13.09 3.65
N ALA A 47 -3.11 13.70 3.59
CA ALA A 47 -1.89 13.06 3.16
C ALA A 47 -1.00 12.75 4.38
N VAL A 48 -0.53 11.51 4.49
CA VAL A 48 0.41 11.07 5.51
C VAL A 48 1.69 10.58 4.83
N PHE A 49 2.87 10.92 5.39
CA PHE A 49 4.16 10.54 4.79
C PHE A 49 5.30 10.63 5.82
N GLU A 50 6.41 9.98 5.50
CA GLU A 50 7.65 10.05 6.24
C GLU A 50 8.37 11.38 5.99
N ASN A 51 8.97 11.97 7.02
CA ASN A 51 9.88 13.10 6.88
C ASN A 51 11.34 12.66 7.03
N ARG A 52 12.29 13.59 6.76
CA ARG A 52 13.74 13.31 6.88
C ARG A 52 14.22 13.09 8.31
N ARG A 53 13.42 13.46 9.31
CA ARG A 53 13.77 13.24 10.72
C ARG A 53 13.40 11.83 11.21
N GLY A 54 12.70 11.07 10.37
CA GLY A 54 12.19 9.75 10.69
C GLY A 54 10.86 9.77 11.42
N ASP A 55 10.13 10.89 11.36
CA ASP A 55 8.77 10.99 11.87
C ASP A 55 7.77 10.71 10.75
N VAL A 56 6.56 10.31 11.11
CA VAL A 56 5.39 10.32 10.23
C VAL A 56 4.57 11.56 10.51
N VAL A 57 4.26 12.30 9.46
CA VAL A 57 3.63 13.61 9.50
C VAL A 57 2.41 13.65 8.59
N ILE A 58 1.49 14.58 8.87
CA ILE A 58 0.23 14.74 8.14
C ILE A 58 0.14 16.15 7.58
N LYS A 59 -0.44 16.26 6.39
CA LYS A 59 -1.00 17.50 5.83
C LYS A 59 -2.45 17.29 5.43
N LYS A 60 -3.27 18.32 5.59
CA LYS A 60 -4.68 18.33 5.18
C LYS A 60 -4.94 19.39 4.15
N SER A 61 -5.89 19.10 3.26
CA SER A 61 -6.44 20.05 2.30
C SER A 61 -7.97 20.11 2.46
N TYR A 62 -8.53 21.31 2.42
CA TYR A 62 -9.98 21.58 2.49
C TYR A 62 -10.52 22.14 1.17
N ASP A 63 -9.72 22.15 0.13
CA ASP A 63 -10.01 22.73 -1.19
C ASP A 63 -9.68 21.74 -2.33
N ASP A 64 -9.98 20.48 -2.10
CA ASP A 64 -9.76 19.38 -3.07
C ASP A 64 -8.28 19.24 -3.51
N GLY A 65 -7.33 19.50 -2.58
CA GLY A 65 -5.90 19.34 -2.81
C GLY A 65 -5.19 20.52 -3.46
N LEU A 66 -5.85 21.68 -3.62
CA LEU A 66 -5.22 22.87 -4.20
C LEU A 66 -4.21 23.49 -3.21
N THR A 67 -4.58 23.56 -1.94
CA THR A 67 -3.68 24.02 -0.88
C THR A 67 -3.62 23.04 0.29
N TRP A 68 -2.50 23.05 0.99
CA TRP A 68 -2.22 22.15 2.11
C TRP A 68 -1.79 22.92 3.33
N ASN A 69 -2.33 22.58 4.50
CA ASN A 69 -1.99 23.22 5.76
C ASN A 69 -0.53 22.91 6.20
N ASN A 70 -0.15 23.47 7.34
CA ASN A 70 1.13 23.14 7.96
C ASN A 70 1.15 21.67 8.42
N LEU A 71 2.37 21.12 8.49
CA LEU A 71 2.65 19.80 8.99
C LEU A 71 2.14 19.61 10.43
N ILE A 72 1.50 18.46 10.66
CA ILE A 72 1.13 17.97 11.99
C ILE A 72 1.95 16.70 12.23
N ALA A 73 2.72 16.64 13.31
CA ALA A 73 3.38 15.41 13.73
C ALA A 73 2.33 14.44 14.26
N SER A 74 2.25 13.24 13.66
CA SER A 74 1.31 12.21 14.07
C SER A 74 2.00 11.07 14.81
N PHE A 75 3.22 10.74 14.40
CA PHE A 75 4.01 9.69 15.02
C PHE A 75 5.49 10.08 14.99
N GLU A 76 6.06 10.42 16.16
CA GLU A 76 7.42 10.94 16.26
C GLU A 76 8.43 9.83 16.50
N ALA A 77 9.59 9.91 15.84
CA ALA A 77 10.73 9.05 16.11
C ALA A 77 11.27 9.30 17.53
N PHE A 78 11.72 8.24 18.18
CA PHE A 78 12.17 8.29 19.57
C PHE A 78 13.52 7.61 19.75
N ASN A 79 14.21 7.94 20.86
CA ASN A 79 15.40 7.21 21.30
C ASN A 79 14.97 6.12 22.29
N PHE A 80 15.53 4.93 22.11
CA PHE A 80 15.35 3.79 23.01
C PHE A 80 16.68 3.41 23.62
N ILE A 81 16.68 3.10 24.91
CA ILE A 81 17.84 2.58 25.64
C ILE A 81 17.44 1.22 26.21
N ASP A 82 18.17 0.19 25.83
CA ASP A 82 17.99 -1.14 26.41
C ASP A 82 18.43 -1.14 27.88
N ALA A 83 17.51 -1.47 28.78
CA ALA A 83 17.76 -1.41 30.21
C ALA A 83 18.78 -2.47 30.71
N ASN A 84 19.00 -3.55 29.95
CA ASN A 84 19.89 -4.63 30.34
C ASN A 84 21.32 -4.38 29.85
N THR A 85 21.46 -3.87 28.61
CA THR A 85 22.76 -3.67 27.98
C THR A 85 23.27 -2.24 28.08
N GLY A 86 22.37 -1.27 28.28
CA GLY A 86 22.65 0.17 28.19
C GLY A 86 22.88 0.68 26.77
N GLU A 87 22.65 -0.17 25.76
CA GLU A 87 22.78 0.24 24.37
C GLU A 87 21.61 1.14 23.92
N GLU A 88 21.92 2.12 23.08
CA GLU A 88 20.96 3.09 22.57
C GLU A 88 20.76 2.96 21.07
N THR A 89 19.53 3.12 20.62
CA THR A 89 19.18 3.29 19.21
C THR A 89 18.10 4.34 19.04
N ARG A 90 18.13 5.05 17.91
CA ARG A 90 16.99 5.84 17.45
C ARG A 90 16.05 4.94 16.66
N VAL A 91 14.77 4.97 17.00
CA VAL A 91 13.71 4.27 16.27
C VAL A 91 13.01 5.27 15.35
N ASN A 92 13.19 5.09 14.04
CA ASN A 92 12.47 5.84 13.02
C ASN A 92 11.07 5.25 12.82
N ILE A 93 10.15 6.08 12.39
CA ILE A 93 8.79 5.72 12.03
C ILE A 93 8.71 5.69 10.50
N ALA A 94 8.28 4.59 9.92
CA ALA A 94 8.30 4.36 8.49
C ALA A 94 7.02 3.68 7.99
N ASN A 95 6.85 3.61 6.66
CA ASN A 95 5.76 2.96 5.95
C ASN A 95 4.37 3.27 6.55
N PRO A 96 3.98 4.55 6.66
CA PRO A 96 2.66 4.88 7.17
C PRO A 96 1.55 4.36 6.27
N GLU A 97 0.49 3.85 6.90
CA GLU A 97 -0.77 3.54 6.24
C GLU A 97 -1.92 4.07 7.09
N ILE A 98 -2.94 4.62 6.45
CA ILE A 98 -4.03 5.30 7.15
C ILE A 98 -5.39 4.89 6.58
N ILE A 99 -6.36 4.70 7.47
CA ILE A 99 -7.75 4.45 7.11
C ILE A 99 -8.68 5.31 7.96
N GLN A 100 -9.77 5.78 7.36
CA GLN A 100 -10.92 6.26 8.12
C GLN A 100 -11.93 5.14 8.27
N LEU A 101 -12.26 4.78 9.49
CA LEU A 101 -13.27 3.79 9.82
C LEU A 101 -14.68 4.33 9.55
N ARG A 102 -15.67 3.43 9.47
CA ARG A 102 -17.08 3.82 9.26
C ARG A 102 -17.66 4.68 10.36
N ASP A 103 -17.16 4.59 11.59
CA ASP A 103 -17.54 5.46 12.72
C ASP A 103 -16.88 6.85 12.67
N GLY A 104 -15.94 7.08 11.75
CA GLY A 104 -15.23 8.32 11.54
C GLY A 104 -13.85 8.39 12.19
N ASP A 105 -13.50 7.46 13.09
CA ASP A 105 -12.16 7.38 13.67
C ASP A 105 -11.11 7.14 12.58
N LEU A 106 -9.90 7.66 12.77
CA LEU A 106 -8.75 7.33 11.94
C LEU A 106 -7.84 6.33 12.64
N LEU A 107 -7.36 5.35 11.92
CA LEU A 107 -6.25 4.49 12.34
C LEU A 107 -5.03 4.78 11.47
N LEU A 108 -3.89 4.98 12.11
CA LEU A 108 -2.59 5.17 11.48
C LEU A 108 -1.66 4.04 11.92
N ALA A 109 -1.33 3.14 11.00
CA ALA A 109 -0.33 2.11 11.21
C ALA A 109 1.02 2.55 10.66
N VAL A 110 2.08 2.08 11.28
CA VAL A 110 3.46 2.39 10.92
C VAL A 110 4.37 1.19 11.19
N ASN A 111 5.53 1.22 10.57
CA ASN A 111 6.63 0.34 10.91
C ASN A 111 7.65 1.08 11.79
N LEU A 112 8.00 0.50 12.94
CA LEU A 112 9.06 0.99 13.81
C LEU A 112 10.40 0.40 13.34
N ARG A 113 11.33 1.27 12.93
CA ARG A 113 12.62 0.89 12.34
C ARG A 113 13.80 1.39 13.18
N PRO A 114 14.44 0.55 14.00
CA PRO A 114 15.65 0.94 14.72
C PRO A 114 16.78 1.23 13.74
N ARG A 115 17.60 2.23 14.02
CA ARG A 115 18.81 2.56 13.25
C ARG A 115 19.97 1.63 13.55
N LYS A 116 19.97 0.99 14.72
CA LYS A 116 20.95 0.01 15.15
C LYS A 116 20.23 -1.31 15.43
N GLU A 117 20.65 -2.36 14.77
CA GLU A 117 20.20 -3.74 14.99
C GLU A 117 20.60 -4.25 16.37
N GLY A 118 19.88 -5.24 16.89
CA GLY A 118 20.16 -5.90 18.16
C GLY A 118 19.75 -5.10 19.40
N VAL A 119 19.01 -3.98 19.25
CA VAL A 119 18.67 -3.09 20.37
C VAL A 119 17.17 -2.92 20.55
N TYR A 120 16.42 -2.82 19.45
CA TYR A 120 14.97 -2.66 19.45
C TYR A 120 14.34 -3.48 18.32
N PRO A 121 13.23 -4.21 18.55
CA PRO A 121 12.61 -5.04 17.52
C PRO A 121 11.94 -4.20 16.43
N TYR A 122 12.03 -4.65 15.18
CA TYR A 122 11.18 -4.17 14.10
C TYR A 122 9.73 -4.50 14.43
N SER A 123 8.84 -3.52 14.32
CA SER A 123 7.48 -3.68 14.85
C SER A 123 6.45 -2.99 13.98
N ILE A 124 5.23 -3.49 13.99
CA ILE A 124 4.05 -2.78 13.49
C ILE A 124 3.36 -2.11 14.67
N ALA A 125 3.15 -0.81 14.57
CA ALA A 125 2.52 -0.01 15.62
C ALA A 125 1.31 0.77 15.07
N LEU A 126 0.38 1.07 15.94
CA LEU A 126 -0.90 1.69 15.63
C LEU A 126 -1.13 2.92 16.53
N LYS A 127 -1.72 3.98 15.97
CA LYS A 127 -2.34 5.09 16.70
C LYS A 127 -3.73 5.35 16.19
N ARG A 128 -4.59 5.91 17.05
CA ARG A 128 -5.97 6.29 16.75
C ARG A 128 -6.16 7.79 16.89
N SER A 129 -6.93 8.40 15.97
CA SER A 129 -7.44 9.77 16.10
C SER A 129 -8.96 9.76 16.04
N ARG A 130 -9.60 10.59 16.90
CA ARG A 130 -11.05 10.78 16.95
C ARG A 130 -11.48 12.18 16.53
N ASP A 131 -10.56 12.94 16.01
CA ASP A 131 -10.73 14.36 15.63
C ASP A 131 -10.14 14.67 14.25
N ASN A 132 -10.32 13.73 13.31
CA ASN A 132 -9.85 13.85 11.93
C ASN A 132 -8.33 14.13 11.82
N GLY A 133 -7.51 13.53 12.70
CA GLY A 133 -6.05 13.55 12.62
C GLY A 133 -5.39 14.76 13.30
N PHE A 134 -6.12 15.55 14.09
CA PHE A 134 -5.51 16.66 14.86
C PHE A 134 -4.77 16.16 16.10
N THR A 135 -5.34 15.16 16.80
CA THR A 135 -4.68 14.51 17.94
C THR A 135 -4.69 12.99 17.79
N TRP A 136 -3.72 12.34 18.41
CA TRP A 136 -3.49 10.91 18.31
C TRP A 136 -3.31 10.28 19.68
N SER A 137 -3.76 9.04 19.85
CA SER A 137 -3.52 8.22 21.05
C SER A 137 -2.03 7.95 21.24
N ASP A 138 -1.69 7.37 22.39
CA ASP A 138 -0.43 6.63 22.53
C ASP A 138 -0.36 5.51 21.51
N ALA A 139 0.85 5.01 21.25
CA ALA A 139 1.06 3.94 20.28
C ALA A 139 0.80 2.57 20.91
N ASP A 140 0.02 1.74 20.22
CA ASP A 140 -0.15 0.33 20.50
C ASP A 140 0.78 -0.49 19.58
N ILE A 141 1.55 -1.41 20.13
CA ILE A 141 2.36 -2.35 19.35
C ILE A 141 1.51 -3.55 18.99
N LEU A 142 1.24 -3.75 17.70
CA LEU A 142 0.43 -4.85 17.21
C LEU A 142 1.24 -6.13 16.97
N PHE A 143 2.46 -5.97 16.47
CA PHE A 143 3.35 -7.11 16.19
C PHE A 143 4.81 -6.69 16.39
N GLN A 144 5.61 -7.61 16.93
CA GLN A 144 7.06 -7.46 17.06
C GLN A 144 7.74 -8.61 16.36
N ALA A 145 8.60 -8.29 15.40
CA ALA A 145 9.50 -9.22 14.74
C ALA A 145 10.86 -9.27 15.48
N ALA A 146 11.93 -9.71 14.82
CA ALA A 146 13.27 -9.67 15.38
C ALA A 146 13.81 -8.22 15.43
N ASP A 147 14.92 -8.07 16.14
CA ASP A 147 15.70 -6.83 16.18
C ASP A 147 16.79 -6.76 15.09
N ILE A 148 16.74 -7.69 14.14
CA ILE A 148 17.62 -7.80 12.96
C ILE A 148 16.81 -7.50 11.70
N PHE A 149 17.37 -6.70 10.78
CA PHE A 149 16.69 -6.22 9.58
C PHE A 149 16.16 -7.37 8.70
N SER A 150 16.95 -8.40 8.47
CA SER A 150 16.58 -9.54 7.63
C SER A 150 15.49 -10.45 8.21
N ASN A 151 15.01 -10.17 9.42
CA ASN A 151 13.96 -10.92 10.10
C ASN A 151 12.88 -9.97 10.65
N GLY A 152 12.68 -8.87 9.97
CA GLY A 152 11.74 -7.81 10.34
C GLY A 152 10.30 -8.06 9.91
N CYS A 153 9.51 -7.00 10.04
CA CYS A 153 8.15 -6.92 9.52
C CYS A 153 7.95 -5.54 8.88
N TRP A 154 7.17 -5.44 7.81
CA TRP A 154 7.18 -4.28 6.92
C TRP A 154 5.78 -3.92 6.41
N GLU A 155 5.59 -2.63 6.09
CA GLU A 155 4.58 -2.16 5.13
C GLU A 155 3.14 -2.52 5.51
N PRO A 156 2.66 -2.08 6.69
CA PRO A 156 1.29 -2.34 7.11
C PRO A 156 0.28 -1.74 6.12
N SER A 157 -0.87 -2.42 5.93
CA SER A 157 -1.97 -1.93 5.10
C SER A 157 -3.31 -2.37 5.70
N PHE A 158 -4.30 -1.48 5.68
CA PHE A 158 -5.61 -1.72 6.27
C PHE A 158 -6.66 -2.16 5.26
N LEU A 159 -7.61 -2.98 5.74
CA LEU A 159 -8.87 -3.24 5.06
C LEU A 159 -10.00 -3.37 6.09
N GLN A 160 -11.11 -2.63 5.91
CA GLN A 160 -12.32 -2.82 6.67
C GLN A 160 -13.35 -3.60 5.86
N LEU A 161 -13.74 -4.79 6.33
CA LEU A 161 -14.72 -5.67 5.68
C LEU A 161 -16.18 -5.16 5.85
N PRO A 162 -17.14 -5.70 5.07
CA PRO A 162 -18.54 -5.28 5.13
C PRO A 162 -19.21 -5.42 6.51
N ASP A 163 -18.83 -6.39 7.30
CA ASP A 163 -19.33 -6.62 8.66
C ASP A 163 -18.68 -5.72 9.73
N GLY A 164 -17.66 -4.93 9.36
CA GLY A 164 -16.89 -4.07 10.23
C GLY A 164 -15.57 -4.66 10.71
N THR A 165 -15.33 -5.94 10.47
CA THR A 165 -14.03 -6.57 10.76
C THR A 165 -12.89 -5.80 10.09
N LEU A 166 -11.81 -5.58 10.83
CA LEU A 166 -10.61 -4.94 10.33
C LEU A 166 -9.50 -5.97 10.12
N HIS A 167 -8.85 -5.87 8.99
CA HIS A 167 -7.59 -6.55 8.73
C HIS A 167 -6.46 -5.52 8.68
N ILE A 168 -5.30 -5.87 9.26
CA ILE A 168 -4.04 -5.22 8.99
C ILE A 168 -3.08 -6.25 8.39
N TYR A 169 -2.74 -6.06 7.13
CA TYR A 169 -1.76 -6.87 6.41
C TYR A 169 -0.37 -6.29 6.58
N PHE A 170 0.64 -7.13 6.57
CA PHE A 170 2.04 -6.70 6.57
C PHE A 170 2.93 -7.79 5.99
N ALA A 171 4.08 -7.40 5.44
CA ALA A 171 5.11 -8.33 5.02
C ALA A 171 5.91 -8.80 6.25
N ASN A 172 6.18 -10.10 6.37
CA ASN A 172 6.71 -10.72 7.56
C ASN A 172 7.84 -11.70 7.24
N GLU A 173 9.06 -11.38 7.70
CA GLU A 173 10.25 -12.23 7.58
C GLU A 173 10.52 -13.02 8.86
N TYR A 174 9.88 -12.65 9.98
CA TYR A 174 10.14 -13.21 11.30
C TYR A 174 10.04 -14.75 11.38
N PRO A 175 9.11 -15.42 10.66
CA PRO A 175 9.05 -16.89 10.65
C PRO A 175 10.25 -17.57 9.95
N TYR A 176 11.02 -16.84 9.13
CA TYR A 176 12.03 -17.38 8.19
C TYR A 176 13.46 -16.95 8.57
N GLN A 177 13.86 -17.17 9.84
CA GLN A 177 15.13 -16.66 10.39
C GLN A 177 16.40 -17.24 9.74
N GLU A 178 16.27 -18.37 9.03
CA GLU A 178 17.39 -19.06 8.37
C GLU A 178 17.42 -18.85 6.84
N SER A 179 16.51 -18.02 6.31
CA SER A 179 16.40 -17.75 4.87
C SER A 179 16.01 -16.28 4.61
N ASP A 180 15.95 -15.87 3.35
CA ASP A 180 15.48 -14.56 2.92
C ASP A 180 14.01 -14.57 2.47
N GLU A 181 13.26 -15.60 2.83
CA GLU A 181 11.84 -15.74 2.51
C GLU A 181 11.01 -14.72 3.28
N GLN A 182 9.89 -14.33 2.67
CA GLN A 182 8.95 -13.38 3.23
C GLN A 182 7.53 -13.78 2.88
N GLU A 183 6.66 -13.79 3.87
CA GLU A 183 5.21 -14.01 3.67
C GLU A 183 4.42 -12.72 3.84
N ILE A 184 3.15 -12.74 3.44
CA ILE A 184 2.17 -11.78 3.89
C ILE A 184 1.41 -12.37 5.07
N SER A 185 1.41 -11.62 6.16
CA SER A 185 0.66 -11.92 7.38
C SER A 185 -0.51 -10.96 7.56
N VAL A 186 -1.52 -11.38 8.34
CA VAL A 186 -2.67 -10.55 8.73
C VAL A 186 -2.99 -10.69 10.20
N LEU A 187 -3.27 -9.56 10.87
CA LEU A 187 -3.96 -9.52 12.17
C LEU A 187 -5.37 -9.00 11.98
N THR A 188 -6.32 -9.51 12.76
CA THR A 188 -7.73 -9.19 12.67
C THR A 188 -8.23 -8.51 13.93
N SER A 189 -9.13 -7.55 13.79
CA SER A 189 -9.90 -6.93 14.87
C SER A 189 -11.39 -6.97 14.54
N THR A 190 -12.21 -7.34 15.52
CA THR A 190 -13.68 -7.36 15.41
C THR A 190 -14.37 -6.27 16.23
N ASP A 191 -13.60 -5.40 16.85
CA ASP A 191 -14.06 -4.33 17.75
C ASP A 191 -13.57 -2.94 17.33
N ASN A 192 -13.54 -2.69 16.00
CA ASN A 192 -13.09 -1.41 15.43
C ASN A 192 -11.62 -1.07 15.72
N GLY A 193 -10.75 -2.08 15.89
CA GLY A 193 -9.32 -1.89 16.12
C GLY A 193 -8.95 -1.48 17.53
N PHE A 194 -9.81 -1.77 18.53
CA PHE A 194 -9.45 -1.62 19.95
C PHE A 194 -8.65 -2.81 20.47
N THR A 195 -8.94 -4.01 19.98
CA THR A 195 -8.14 -5.20 20.22
C THR A 195 -7.87 -5.94 18.91
N TRP A 196 -6.76 -6.65 18.85
CA TRP A 196 -6.28 -7.38 17.68
C TRP A 196 -5.89 -8.81 18.05
N ASP A 197 -5.92 -9.71 17.08
CA ASP A 197 -5.35 -11.04 17.26
C ASP A 197 -3.92 -10.95 17.80
N ILE A 198 -3.53 -11.90 18.66
CA ILE A 198 -2.19 -11.94 19.23
C ILE A 198 -1.18 -12.50 18.23
N GLU A 199 -1.60 -13.54 17.48
CA GLU A 199 -0.77 -14.22 16.48
C GLU A 199 -1.31 -13.92 15.07
N PRO A 200 -0.46 -13.54 14.12
CA PRO A 200 -0.90 -13.30 12.76
C PRO A 200 -1.20 -14.62 12.03
N LYS A 201 -2.15 -14.58 11.10
CA LYS A 201 -2.37 -15.65 10.12
C LYS A 201 -1.53 -15.38 8.87
N THR A 202 -1.02 -16.43 8.24
CA THR A 202 -0.40 -16.36 6.92
C THR A 202 -1.47 -16.13 5.86
N VAL A 203 -1.34 -15.07 5.10
CA VAL A 203 -2.18 -14.75 3.92
C VAL A 203 -1.63 -15.46 2.69
N SER A 204 -0.36 -15.26 2.42
CA SER A 204 0.31 -15.86 1.28
C SER A 204 1.78 -16.16 1.56
N PHE A 205 2.27 -17.25 0.97
CA PHE A 205 3.67 -17.64 1.06
C PHE A 205 4.10 -18.40 -0.18
N ARG A 206 5.33 -18.19 -0.61
CA ARG A 206 5.97 -18.92 -1.70
C ARG A 206 7.39 -19.30 -1.27
N LYS A 207 7.63 -20.60 -1.09
CA LYS A 207 8.93 -21.11 -0.69
C LYS A 207 10.04 -20.69 -1.66
N GLY A 208 11.15 -20.15 -1.09
CA GLY A 208 12.30 -19.66 -1.85
C GLY A 208 12.07 -18.29 -2.50
N HIS A 209 10.99 -17.59 -2.15
CA HIS A 209 10.63 -16.29 -2.72
C HIS A 209 10.13 -15.33 -1.64
N ARG A 210 9.84 -14.11 -2.06
CA ARG A 210 9.37 -13.03 -1.20
C ARG A 210 8.03 -12.52 -1.71
N ASP A 211 7.04 -12.49 -0.83
CA ASP A 211 5.78 -11.77 -0.98
C ASP A 211 5.87 -10.49 -0.16
N GLY A 212 5.69 -9.31 -0.77
CA GLY A 212 5.84 -8.03 -0.08
C GLY A 212 4.76 -7.00 -0.43
N MET A 213 4.78 -5.85 0.23
CA MET A 213 3.97 -4.67 -0.08
C MET A 213 2.46 -4.96 -0.22
N PRO A 214 1.80 -5.59 0.77
CA PRO A 214 0.40 -5.99 0.64
C PRO A 214 -0.55 -4.78 0.66
N VAL A 215 -1.55 -4.75 -0.24
CA VAL A 215 -2.67 -3.81 -0.17
C VAL A 215 -3.98 -4.52 -0.50
N GLY A 216 -4.91 -4.49 0.45
CA GLY A 216 -6.17 -5.23 0.36
C GLY A 216 -7.36 -4.39 -0.12
N VAL A 217 -8.22 -4.99 -0.95
CA VAL A 217 -9.56 -4.49 -1.27
C VAL A 217 -10.58 -5.64 -1.21
N HIS A 218 -11.88 -5.34 -1.18
CA HIS A 218 -12.94 -6.34 -1.27
C HIS A 218 -14.06 -5.89 -2.23
N ASP A 219 -14.80 -6.86 -2.78
CA ASP A 219 -15.99 -6.60 -3.60
C ASP A 219 -17.32 -6.88 -2.87
N GLY A 220 -17.26 -7.35 -1.64
CA GLY A 220 -18.39 -7.75 -0.81
C GLY A 220 -18.53 -9.26 -0.65
N GLU A 221 -17.88 -10.04 -1.49
CA GLU A 221 -17.87 -11.52 -1.47
C GLU A 221 -16.45 -12.06 -1.24
N SER A 222 -15.47 -11.43 -1.85
CA SER A 222 -14.07 -11.83 -1.84
C SER A 222 -13.16 -10.69 -1.41
N ILE A 223 -12.03 -11.07 -0.84
CA ILE A 223 -10.89 -10.21 -0.51
C ILE A 223 -9.82 -10.43 -1.58
N TYR A 224 -9.24 -9.35 -2.07
CA TYR A 224 -8.12 -9.36 -3.00
C TYR A 224 -6.98 -8.56 -2.38
N VAL A 225 -5.81 -9.14 -2.27
CA VAL A 225 -4.60 -8.46 -1.80
C VAL A 225 -3.60 -8.43 -2.94
N VAL A 226 -3.28 -7.22 -3.42
CA VAL A 226 -2.14 -7.06 -4.33
C VAL A 226 -0.86 -7.15 -3.52
N ILE A 227 0.13 -7.84 -4.07
CA ILE A 227 1.45 -8.05 -3.49
C ILE A 227 2.52 -7.86 -4.56
N GLU A 228 3.76 -7.64 -4.16
CA GLU A 228 4.90 -7.86 -5.01
C GLU A 228 5.45 -9.27 -4.77
N ASP A 229 5.69 -10.03 -5.87
CA ASP A 229 6.22 -11.40 -5.86
C ASP A 229 7.43 -11.47 -6.79
N ASN A 230 8.54 -12.05 -6.33
CA ASN A 230 9.79 -12.12 -7.08
C ASN A 230 10.02 -13.47 -7.78
N VAL A 231 8.97 -14.24 -8.03
CA VAL A 231 9.07 -15.57 -8.64
C VAL A 231 9.77 -15.58 -10.01
N SER A 232 9.65 -14.49 -10.79
CA SER A 232 10.33 -14.31 -12.07
C SER A 232 11.72 -13.64 -11.97
N GLY A 233 12.27 -13.50 -10.77
CA GLY A 233 13.55 -12.87 -10.49
C GLY A 233 13.43 -11.41 -10.05
N GLN A 234 12.73 -10.55 -10.81
CA GLN A 234 12.36 -9.19 -10.38
C GLN A 234 10.95 -9.22 -9.81
N PHE A 235 10.68 -8.33 -8.84
CA PHE A 235 9.33 -8.18 -8.31
C PHE A 235 8.34 -7.80 -9.41
N LYS A 236 7.13 -8.38 -9.33
CA LYS A 236 5.98 -8.08 -10.18
C LYS A 236 4.73 -7.96 -9.30
N PRO A 237 3.71 -7.20 -9.71
CA PRO A 237 2.44 -7.19 -9.02
C PRO A 237 1.67 -8.49 -9.25
N TRP A 238 1.30 -9.16 -8.17
CA TRP A 238 0.45 -10.35 -8.14
C TRP A 238 -0.77 -10.08 -7.27
N ILE A 239 -1.83 -10.85 -7.44
CA ILE A 239 -2.97 -10.85 -6.53
C ILE A 239 -3.08 -12.22 -5.87
N VAL A 240 -3.34 -12.19 -4.57
CA VAL A 240 -3.82 -13.32 -3.80
C VAL A 240 -5.24 -13.02 -3.33
N SER A 241 -6.11 -14.04 -3.31
CA SER A 241 -7.53 -13.83 -2.99
C SER A 241 -8.05 -14.89 -2.03
N SER A 242 -9.06 -14.51 -1.26
CA SER A 242 -9.81 -15.38 -0.36
C SER A 242 -11.28 -14.96 -0.37
N SER A 243 -12.21 -15.86 -0.07
CA SER A 243 -13.57 -15.43 0.23
C SER A 243 -13.61 -14.70 1.57
N ILE A 244 -14.55 -13.76 1.74
CA ILE A 244 -14.75 -13.09 3.04
C ILE A 244 -15.06 -14.10 4.15
N ASN A 245 -15.77 -15.19 3.81
CA ASN A 245 -16.11 -16.23 4.78
C ASN A 245 -14.91 -17.09 5.21
N ASP A 246 -13.95 -17.32 4.33
CA ASP A 246 -12.70 -18.02 4.65
C ASP A 246 -11.76 -17.10 5.44
N SER A 247 -11.67 -15.85 5.05
CA SER A 247 -10.88 -14.81 5.75
C SER A 247 -9.49 -15.29 6.16
N TRP A 248 -8.79 -15.91 5.22
CA TRP A 248 -7.41 -16.42 5.36
C TRP A 248 -7.24 -17.60 6.34
N GLU A 249 -8.29 -18.36 6.63
CA GLU A 249 -8.15 -19.63 7.35
C GLU A 249 -7.31 -20.64 6.54
N ASN A 250 -7.33 -20.50 5.21
CA ASN A 250 -6.51 -21.27 4.28
C ASN A 250 -5.54 -20.32 3.57
N PRO A 251 -4.22 -20.38 3.85
CA PRO A 251 -3.23 -19.51 3.21
C PRO A 251 -3.08 -19.82 1.72
N VAL A 252 -2.77 -18.78 0.93
CA VAL A 252 -2.53 -18.89 -0.51
C VAL A 252 -1.09 -19.28 -0.77
N LEU A 253 -0.84 -20.55 -0.99
CA LEU A 253 0.49 -21.11 -1.25
C LEU A 253 0.84 -21.12 -2.75
N PHE A 254 2.06 -21.56 -3.07
CA PHE A 254 2.68 -21.53 -4.39
C PHE A 254 1.78 -21.95 -5.57
N ASP A 255 1.10 -23.08 -5.45
CA ASP A 255 0.30 -23.69 -6.55
C ASP A 255 -1.18 -23.35 -6.45
N SER A 256 -1.55 -22.37 -5.63
CA SER A 256 -2.95 -22.02 -5.43
C SER A 256 -3.54 -21.33 -6.67
N SER A 257 -4.75 -21.74 -7.07
CA SER A 257 -5.55 -21.02 -8.07
C SER A 257 -6.02 -19.63 -7.58
N TYR A 258 -5.85 -19.33 -6.31
CA TYR A 258 -6.14 -18.03 -5.70
C TYR A 258 -4.94 -17.08 -5.74
N ARG A 259 -3.85 -17.43 -6.43
CA ARG A 259 -2.70 -16.59 -6.72
C ARG A 259 -2.52 -16.44 -8.23
N TYR A 260 -2.54 -15.23 -8.74
CA TYR A 260 -2.47 -14.98 -10.19
C TYR A 260 -1.82 -13.63 -10.51
N THR A 261 -1.31 -13.50 -11.74
CA THR A 261 -0.73 -12.25 -12.25
C THR A 261 -1.81 -11.19 -12.40
N THR A 262 -1.44 -9.94 -12.13
CA THR A 262 -2.37 -8.82 -12.23
C THR A 262 -2.55 -8.35 -13.68
N LEU A 263 -1.44 -8.22 -14.42
CA LEU A 263 -1.40 -7.56 -15.71
C LEU A 263 -1.89 -8.49 -16.84
N ARG A 264 -2.67 -7.94 -17.79
CA ARG A 264 -3.07 -8.61 -19.02
C ARG A 264 -1.85 -9.03 -19.85
N GLU A 265 -0.88 -8.14 -19.98
CA GLU A 265 0.39 -8.39 -20.65
C GLU A 265 1.51 -8.47 -19.60
N ASN A 266 2.18 -9.60 -19.54
CA ASN A 266 3.26 -9.81 -18.61
C ASN A 266 4.47 -8.93 -18.98
N LEU A 267 5.01 -8.26 -17.99
CA LEU A 267 6.27 -7.54 -18.13
C LEU A 267 7.44 -8.53 -18.27
N PRO A 268 8.50 -8.19 -19.05
CA PRO A 268 9.71 -9.00 -19.12
C PRO A 268 10.30 -9.29 -17.73
N ASP A 269 10.92 -10.47 -17.56
CA ASP A 269 11.51 -10.89 -16.28
C ASP A 269 12.57 -9.92 -15.75
N THR A 270 13.26 -9.23 -16.64
CA THR A 270 14.31 -8.23 -16.31
C THR A 270 13.76 -6.89 -15.83
N VAL A 271 12.47 -6.61 -16.04
CA VAL A 271 11.82 -5.36 -15.62
C VAL A 271 11.41 -5.49 -14.16
N TYR A 272 11.82 -4.56 -13.32
CA TYR A 272 11.29 -4.40 -11.97
C TYR A 272 9.92 -3.71 -12.04
N ALA A 273 8.95 -4.23 -11.29
CA ALA A 273 7.62 -3.64 -11.13
C ALA A 273 7.08 -3.97 -9.72
N GLY A 274 7.60 -3.28 -8.72
CA GLY A 274 7.31 -3.51 -7.30
C GLY A 274 6.48 -2.40 -6.67
N ALA A 275 6.33 -2.49 -5.36
CA ALA A 275 5.54 -1.57 -4.54
C ALA A 275 4.13 -1.31 -5.10
N PRO A 276 3.33 -2.37 -5.34
CA PRO A 276 1.97 -2.20 -5.85
C PRO A 276 1.06 -1.56 -4.81
N TYR A 277 0.09 -0.76 -5.28
CA TYR A 277 -0.98 -0.22 -4.45
C TYR A 277 -2.31 -0.34 -5.18
N MET A 278 -3.29 -0.99 -4.57
CA MET A 278 -4.58 -1.26 -5.22
C MET A 278 -5.71 -0.51 -4.52
N ILE A 279 -6.59 0.07 -5.32
CA ILE A 279 -7.88 0.58 -4.86
C ILE A 279 -9.03 -0.04 -5.69
N ARG A 280 -10.19 -0.10 -5.08
CA ARG A 280 -11.46 -0.35 -5.75
C ARG A 280 -12.35 0.88 -5.56
N THR A 281 -12.73 1.52 -6.65
CA THR A 281 -13.58 2.71 -6.59
C THR A 281 -15.00 2.36 -6.17
N ASN A 282 -15.77 3.36 -5.73
CA ASN A 282 -17.18 3.20 -5.39
C ASN A 282 -18.03 2.69 -6.57
N ASN A 283 -17.58 2.89 -7.82
CA ASN A 283 -18.22 2.39 -9.03
C ASN A 283 -17.78 0.98 -9.42
N GLY A 284 -16.95 0.32 -8.59
CA GLY A 284 -16.52 -1.06 -8.79
C GLY A 284 -15.34 -1.24 -9.74
N VAL A 285 -14.69 -0.16 -10.18
CA VAL A 285 -13.48 -0.21 -11.02
C VAL A 285 -12.25 -0.38 -10.13
N TYR A 286 -11.33 -1.26 -10.54
CA TYR A 286 -10.08 -1.52 -9.84
C TYR A 286 -8.93 -0.80 -10.52
N LEU A 287 -8.07 -0.18 -9.73
CA LEU A 287 -6.81 0.41 -10.18
C LEU A 287 -5.66 -0.17 -9.38
N ILE A 288 -4.54 -0.42 -10.06
CA ILE A 288 -3.27 -0.75 -9.42
C ILE A 288 -2.24 0.26 -9.88
N SER A 289 -1.52 0.86 -8.94
CA SER A 289 -0.27 1.53 -9.23
C SER A 289 0.91 0.65 -8.82
N TYR A 290 2.03 0.79 -9.48
CA TYR A 290 3.31 0.18 -9.13
C TYR A 290 4.45 1.07 -9.60
N GLN A 291 5.64 0.86 -9.06
CA GLN A 291 6.84 1.54 -9.53
C GLN A 291 7.62 0.60 -10.44
N THR A 292 8.02 1.08 -11.63
CA THR A 292 8.61 0.22 -12.67
C THR A 292 9.84 0.80 -13.32
N THR A 293 10.71 -0.09 -13.77
CA THR A 293 11.85 0.21 -14.65
C THR A 293 11.53 0.01 -16.14
N GLU A 294 10.27 -0.26 -16.49
CA GLU A 294 9.88 -0.43 -17.88
C GLU A 294 10.24 0.81 -18.72
N ASN A 295 10.86 0.57 -19.89
CA ASN A 295 11.41 1.62 -20.78
C ASN A 295 12.43 2.57 -20.11
N ARG A 296 13.06 2.11 -19.00
CA ARG A 296 14.07 2.85 -18.24
C ARG A 296 15.34 2.00 -18.05
N SER A 297 16.28 2.47 -17.23
CA SER A 297 17.44 1.65 -16.84
C SER A 297 17.02 0.50 -15.91
N SER A 298 17.85 -0.53 -15.79
CA SER A 298 17.64 -1.63 -14.84
C SER A 298 17.81 -1.24 -13.36
N ASN A 299 18.19 0.01 -13.07
CA ASN A 299 18.31 0.51 -11.71
C ASN A 299 16.92 0.81 -11.13
N TRP A 300 16.46 -0.03 -10.23
CA TRP A 300 15.15 0.12 -9.58
C TRP A 300 14.98 1.45 -8.81
N GLU A 301 16.09 2.06 -8.37
CA GLU A 301 16.04 3.38 -7.71
C GLU A 301 15.56 4.49 -8.65
N LEU A 302 15.68 4.30 -9.95
CA LEU A 302 15.18 5.21 -10.97
C LEU A 302 13.83 4.79 -11.57
N SER A 303 13.07 3.97 -10.86
CA SER A 303 11.74 3.58 -11.30
C SER A 303 10.74 4.75 -11.26
N THR A 304 9.68 4.62 -12.05
CA THR A 304 8.58 5.57 -12.13
C THR A 304 7.25 4.91 -11.79
N MET A 305 6.30 5.70 -11.29
CA MET A 305 4.95 5.24 -11.04
C MET A 305 4.22 4.98 -12.36
N GLU A 306 3.59 3.83 -12.45
CA GLU A 306 2.65 3.46 -13.49
C GLU A 306 1.32 3.01 -12.89
N VAL A 307 0.22 3.27 -13.58
CA VAL A 307 -1.14 2.93 -13.14
C VAL A 307 -1.84 2.16 -14.24
N VAL A 308 -2.48 1.04 -13.86
CA VAL A 308 -3.28 0.18 -14.71
C VAL A 308 -4.70 0.05 -14.15
N ILE A 309 -5.65 -0.30 -15.01
CA ILE A 309 -7.08 -0.26 -14.69
C ILE A 309 -7.80 -1.52 -15.18
N SER A 310 -8.83 -1.97 -14.44
CA SER A 310 -9.70 -3.08 -14.84
C SER A 310 -11.09 -2.95 -14.19
N ASP A 311 -12.09 -3.57 -14.80
CA ASP A 311 -13.42 -3.80 -14.20
C ASP A 311 -13.48 -5.08 -13.33
N LYS A 312 -12.36 -5.79 -13.21
CA LYS A 312 -12.20 -7.04 -12.46
C LYS A 312 -10.93 -6.98 -11.61
N PRO A 313 -10.81 -7.80 -10.57
CA PRO A 313 -9.58 -7.87 -9.77
C PRO A 313 -8.45 -8.67 -10.46
N TYR A 314 -8.44 -8.69 -11.77
CA TYR A 314 -7.43 -9.30 -12.66
C TYR A 314 -7.51 -8.64 -14.04
N ASP A 315 -6.58 -8.99 -14.94
CA ASP A 315 -6.61 -8.53 -16.33
C ASP A 315 -6.45 -7.01 -16.45
N PHE A 316 -5.61 -6.42 -15.60
CA PHE A 316 -5.31 -5.00 -15.63
C PHE A 316 -4.58 -4.60 -16.91
N ARG A 317 -4.98 -3.46 -17.48
CA ARG A 317 -4.57 -2.97 -18.80
C ARG A 317 -4.48 -1.46 -18.85
N ASN A 318 -4.21 -0.93 -20.04
CA ASN A 318 -4.15 0.51 -20.32
C ASN A 318 -3.21 1.25 -19.36
N PRO A 319 -1.89 0.87 -19.33
CA PRO A 319 -0.91 1.50 -18.47
C PRO A 319 -0.78 3.00 -18.77
N THR A 320 -0.75 3.81 -17.72
CA THR A 320 -0.54 5.25 -17.80
C THR A 320 0.45 5.72 -16.74
N GLN A 321 1.22 6.76 -17.05
CA GLN A 321 2.14 7.38 -16.11
C GLN A 321 1.56 8.72 -15.64
N PRO A 322 1.18 8.84 -14.33
CA PRO A 322 0.60 10.08 -13.81
C PRO A 322 1.61 11.23 -13.74
N PHE A 323 2.90 10.94 -13.63
CA PHE A 323 3.97 11.92 -13.55
C PHE A 323 4.91 11.79 -14.76
N ASP A 324 5.23 12.90 -15.42
CA ASP A 324 6.24 12.94 -16.46
C ASP A 324 7.65 12.98 -15.84
N VAL A 325 8.21 11.80 -15.57
CA VAL A 325 9.46 11.63 -14.83
C VAL A 325 10.62 11.40 -15.78
N PRO A 326 11.62 12.30 -15.84
CA PRO A 326 12.83 12.07 -16.64
C PRO A 326 13.52 10.74 -16.28
N VAL A 327 14.20 10.11 -17.25
CA VAL A 327 14.79 8.77 -17.08
C VAL A 327 15.88 8.67 -15.99
N ASN A 328 16.46 9.80 -15.60
CA ASN A 328 17.45 9.92 -14.52
C ASN A 328 16.87 10.40 -13.18
N LYS A 329 15.55 10.44 -13.06
CA LYS A 329 14.77 10.82 -11.87
C LYS A 329 13.87 9.68 -11.48
N GLU A 330 13.20 9.80 -10.33
CA GLU A 330 12.35 8.75 -9.77
C GLU A 330 10.96 9.25 -9.40
N ALA A 331 9.97 8.35 -9.40
CA ALA A 331 8.68 8.49 -8.71
C ALA A 331 8.32 7.15 -8.08
N LYS A 332 8.50 7.04 -6.77
CA LYS A 332 8.42 5.79 -6.01
C LYS A 332 7.49 5.90 -4.81
N TRP A 333 7.28 4.75 -4.13
CA TRP A 333 6.52 4.64 -2.89
C TRP A 333 5.12 5.25 -3.03
N ASN A 334 4.49 4.87 -4.11
CA ASN A 334 3.25 5.45 -4.61
C ASN A 334 2.00 4.93 -3.88
N SER A 335 0.90 5.66 -4.02
CA SER A 335 -0.44 5.18 -3.70
C SER A 335 -1.51 5.86 -4.56
N LEU A 336 -2.72 5.31 -4.51
CA LEU A 336 -3.91 5.82 -5.19
C LEU A 336 -4.99 6.15 -4.17
N SER A 337 -5.87 7.09 -4.51
CA SER A 337 -7.06 7.40 -3.71
C SER A 337 -8.28 7.58 -4.59
N ASP A 338 -9.41 6.97 -4.23
CA ASP A 338 -10.71 7.27 -4.84
C ASP A 338 -11.21 8.63 -4.32
N LEU A 339 -11.37 9.58 -5.21
CA LEU A 339 -11.94 10.90 -4.90
C LEU A 339 -13.44 10.98 -5.13
N GLY A 340 -14.07 9.87 -5.53
CA GLY A 340 -15.49 9.81 -5.91
C GLY A 340 -15.77 10.40 -7.28
N ASN A 341 -16.97 10.10 -7.84
CA ASN A 341 -17.43 10.61 -9.13
C ASN A 341 -16.46 10.33 -10.30
N ASN A 342 -15.92 9.12 -10.38
CA ASN A 342 -14.88 8.68 -11.33
C ASN A 342 -13.55 9.44 -11.22
N ARG A 343 -13.33 10.26 -10.20
CA ARG A 343 -12.06 10.94 -9.99
C ARG A 343 -11.15 10.12 -9.09
N VAL A 344 -9.88 10.12 -9.42
CA VAL A 344 -8.81 9.46 -8.65
C VAL A 344 -7.64 10.41 -8.44
N ALA A 345 -6.87 10.17 -7.39
CA ALA A 345 -5.58 10.83 -7.21
C ALA A 345 -4.46 9.80 -7.20
N ALA A 346 -3.35 10.15 -7.83
CA ALA A 346 -2.06 9.48 -7.69
C ALA A 346 -1.13 10.34 -6.84
N ILE A 347 -0.44 9.71 -5.88
CA ILE A 347 0.54 10.37 -5.02
C ILE A 347 1.84 9.56 -5.01
N ALA A 348 2.97 10.24 -5.06
CA ALA A 348 4.29 9.58 -5.04
C ALA A 348 5.36 10.45 -4.39
N SER A 349 6.44 9.80 -3.95
CA SER A 349 7.71 10.45 -3.64
C SER A 349 8.49 10.62 -4.93
N THR A 350 8.78 11.84 -5.33
CA THR A 350 9.45 12.09 -6.61
C THR A 350 10.34 13.31 -6.59
N ASN A 351 11.38 13.26 -7.40
CA ASN A 351 12.30 14.38 -7.67
C ASN A 351 12.22 14.86 -9.12
N PHE A 352 11.09 14.59 -9.82
CA PHE A 352 10.96 14.87 -11.26
C PHE A 352 11.25 16.34 -11.63
N SER A 353 10.91 17.29 -10.74
CA SER A 353 11.06 18.73 -10.97
C SER A 353 12.23 19.38 -10.22
N SER A 354 12.97 18.63 -9.38
CA SER A 354 14.07 19.14 -8.56
C SER A 354 15.12 18.07 -8.27
N GLU A 355 16.17 18.40 -7.50
CA GLU A 355 17.12 17.42 -6.97
C GLU A 355 16.66 16.78 -5.66
N LYS A 356 15.63 17.36 -5.01
CA LYS A 356 15.09 16.84 -3.75
C LYS A 356 13.87 15.98 -4.01
N ILE A 357 13.75 14.90 -3.26
CA ILE A 357 12.54 14.07 -3.23
C ILE A 357 11.50 14.80 -2.39
N GLY A 358 10.37 15.07 -3.00
CA GLY A 358 9.19 15.66 -2.37
C GLY A 358 7.97 14.76 -2.58
N VAL A 359 6.88 15.10 -1.91
CA VAL A 359 5.58 14.44 -2.04
C VAL A 359 4.72 15.23 -3.02
N TRP A 360 4.31 14.56 -4.10
CA TRP A 360 3.53 15.17 -5.17
C TRP A 360 2.25 14.39 -5.43
N MET A 361 1.20 15.10 -5.80
CA MET A 361 -0.10 14.55 -6.16
C MET A 361 -0.54 15.09 -7.50
N ILE A 362 -1.26 14.24 -8.26
CA ILE A 362 -1.99 14.60 -9.48
C ILE A 362 -3.37 13.94 -9.45
N LYS A 363 -4.37 14.57 -10.03
CA LYS A 363 -5.72 14.01 -10.19
C LYS A 363 -5.96 13.53 -11.61
N GLY A 364 -6.82 12.52 -11.72
CA GLY A 364 -7.26 11.99 -13.00
C GLY A 364 -8.74 11.61 -12.98
N GLU A 365 -9.30 11.40 -14.15
CA GLU A 365 -10.67 10.95 -14.35
C GLU A 365 -10.68 9.57 -15.03
N ILE A 366 -11.51 8.66 -14.52
CA ILE A 366 -11.77 7.36 -15.14
C ILE A 366 -12.82 7.56 -16.24
N VAL A 367 -12.44 7.25 -17.47
CA VAL A 367 -13.30 7.33 -18.65
C VAL A 367 -13.52 5.93 -19.22
N SER A 368 -14.67 5.69 -19.84
CA SER A 368 -15.00 4.43 -20.54
C SER A 368 -15.27 4.70 -22.02
N LYS A 369 -14.77 3.83 -22.87
CA LYS A 369 -15.07 3.82 -24.32
C LYS A 369 -16.02 2.71 -24.68
#